data_ffcffd6c776bd3666ddd1f9d9845e171
#
_entry.id   ffcffd6c776bd3666ddd1f9d9845e171
#
_cell.length_a   1.000
_cell.length_b   1.000
_cell.length_c   1.000
_cell.angle_alpha   90.00
_cell.angle_beta   90.00
_cell.angle_gamma   90.00
#
_symmetry.space_group_name_H-M   'P 1'
#
loop_
_entity.id
_entity.type
_entity.pdbx_description
1 polymer ?
#
loop_
_entity_poly.entity_id
_entity_poly.type
_entity_poly.pdbx_seq_one_letter_code
_entity_poly.pdbx_strand_id
1 'polypeptide(L)'
;MNMMQHLQVPNRDVENAFTSLKKNNLLAEGKLIYPSIDGKFRLIPLSENLPKNLPKELSKYEVIYAKYKLDNRIDPNWLTHLSVLINNDDFEKYLQLWPASHEFVGDMMIIKLDKKILQFSSQIANAKLMAHPNLRLILSDQGVMGELRIRELIPIAVRHKNIIISENIPNELCNTKVTVKESGLQIICDPTKAYFSTKLQTERQETLSFAKELRHMLGRKINLCDPFCGVGPAISSLLHEPDLVNNLLSSDLNPEAIKLLFENLTKWDKKPYPSEASEVEWIYPNRLVGAGDVAELVTNREYLGRWDLIFINLPHRTLELLPLIIPLLDTSSPSLIRGRIVVEEKDIDITNKIIQEILPNCIPDKPKPKLTIKRDYSSKLRLCSFEAWLK
;
A
#
# COMPACT_ATOMS: atom_id res chain seq x y z
N MET A 1 -29.19 -38.48 1.55
CA MET A 1 -27.82 -38.38 0.98
C MET A 1 -27.87 -37.35 -0.14
N ASN A 2 -27.07 -36.32 -0.06
CA ASN A 2 -27.11 -35.20 -1.02
C ASN A 2 -26.43 -35.58 -2.34
N MET A 3 -27.16 -36.22 -3.25
CA MET A 3 -26.71 -36.60 -4.59
C MET A 3 -27.26 -35.62 -5.62
N MET A 4 -26.45 -35.25 -6.61
CA MET A 4 -26.89 -34.42 -7.73
C MET A 4 -26.13 -34.79 -9.01
N GLN A 5 -26.58 -34.28 -10.15
CA GLN A 5 -25.92 -34.47 -11.44
C GLN A 5 -24.63 -33.66 -11.51
N HIS A 6 -23.57 -34.28 -12.01
CA HIS A 6 -22.29 -33.66 -12.31
C HIS A 6 -21.86 -33.97 -13.73
N LEU A 7 -21.23 -33.00 -14.39
CA LEU A 7 -20.53 -33.27 -15.63
C LEU A 7 -19.13 -33.78 -15.30
N GLN A 8 -18.77 -34.96 -15.78
CA GLN A 8 -17.45 -35.57 -15.61
C GLN A 8 -16.53 -35.12 -16.75
N VAL A 9 -15.56 -34.26 -16.44
CA VAL A 9 -14.70 -33.60 -17.46
C VAL A 9 -13.24 -33.95 -17.21
N PRO A 10 -12.48 -34.37 -18.23
CA PRO A 10 -11.03 -34.55 -18.12
C PRO A 10 -10.34 -33.30 -17.65
N ASN A 11 -9.30 -33.43 -16.81
CA ASN A 11 -8.62 -32.27 -16.19
C ASN A 11 -8.18 -31.19 -17.18
N ARG A 12 -7.75 -31.58 -18.40
CA ARG A 12 -7.31 -30.66 -19.47
C ARG A 12 -8.45 -29.81 -20.07
N ASP A 13 -9.69 -30.27 -19.97
CA ASP A 13 -10.86 -29.68 -20.64
C ASP A 13 -11.74 -28.86 -19.68
N VAL A 14 -11.38 -28.79 -18.39
CA VAL A 14 -12.21 -28.24 -17.30
C VAL A 14 -12.55 -26.77 -17.55
N GLU A 15 -11.59 -25.95 -17.97
CA GLU A 15 -11.78 -24.50 -18.18
C GLU A 15 -12.79 -24.24 -19.31
N ASN A 16 -12.67 -24.96 -20.41
CA ASN A 16 -13.58 -24.84 -21.54
C ASN A 16 -15.00 -25.31 -21.18
N ALA A 17 -15.10 -26.43 -20.49
CA ALA A 17 -16.40 -26.96 -20.03
C ALA A 17 -17.05 -26.03 -19.04
N PHE A 18 -16.30 -25.48 -18.07
CA PHE A 18 -16.78 -24.53 -17.08
C PHE A 18 -17.30 -23.25 -17.75
N THR A 19 -16.55 -22.69 -18.69
CA THR A 19 -16.95 -21.49 -19.44
C THR A 19 -18.25 -21.72 -20.22
N SER A 20 -18.37 -22.86 -20.90
CA SER A 20 -19.59 -23.22 -21.63
C SER A 20 -20.79 -23.42 -20.68
N LEU A 21 -20.61 -24.10 -19.56
CA LEU A 21 -21.66 -24.29 -18.55
C LEU A 21 -22.13 -22.96 -17.95
N LYS A 22 -21.19 -22.07 -17.64
CA LYS A 22 -21.48 -20.72 -17.11
C LYS A 22 -22.27 -19.88 -18.12
N LYS A 23 -21.86 -19.86 -19.38
CA LYS A 23 -22.52 -19.13 -20.48
C LYS A 23 -23.97 -19.57 -20.67
N ASN A 24 -24.27 -20.85 -20.43
CA ASN A 24 -25.59 -21.44 -20.62
C ASN A 24 -26.40 -21.53 -19.29
N ASN A 25 -25.93 -20.95 -18.18
CA ASN A 25 -26.56 -21.00 -16.86
C ASN A 25 -26.84 -22.46 -16.37
N LEU A 26 -25.91 -23.36 -16.63
CA LEU A 26 -26.05 -24.80 -16.29
C LEU A 26 -25.21 -25.22 -15.08
N LEU A 27 -24.53 -24.31 -14.40
CA LEU A 27 -23.78 -24.56 -13.17
C LEU A 27 -24.70 -24.56 -11.95
N ALA A 28 -24.46 -25.47 -11.01
CA ALA A 28 -25.11 -25.42 -9.70
C ALA A 28 -24.40 -24.39 -8.82
N GLU A 29 -25.13 -23.38 -8.38
CA GLU A 29 -24.60 -22.36 -7.47
C GLU A 29 -24.28 -22.95 -6.09
N GLY A 30 -23.24 -22.43 -5.43
CA GLY A 30 -22.83 -22.84 -4.08
C GLY A 30 -22.35 -24.30 -3.98
N LYS A 31 -21.92 -24.92 -5.09
CA LYS A 31 -21.37 -26.28 -5.10
C LYS A 31 -19.95 -26.28 -5.62
N LEU A 32 -19.07 -27.11 -5.02
CA LEU A 32 -17.66 -27.22 -5.39
C LEU A 32 -17.47 -28.14 -6.60
N ILE A 33 -16.56 -27.73 -7.48
CA ILE A 33 -15.92 -28.63 -8.46
C ILE A 33 -14.82 -29.40 -7.72
N TYR A 34 -14.82 -30.73 -7.81
CA TYR A 34 -13.86 -31.57 -7.12
C TYR A 34 -13.36 -32.73 -8.00
N PRO A 35 -12.19 -33.33 -7.69
CA PRO A 35 -11.66 -34.43 -8.47
C PRO A 35 -12.48 -35.71 -8.31
N SER A 36 -12.56 -36.51 -9.37
CA SER A 36 -13.00 -37.90 -9.31
C SER A 36 -12.09 -38.74 -8.39
N ILE A 37 -12.53 -39.92 -7.99
CA ILE A 37 -11.79 -40.78 -7.07
C ILE A 37 -10.42 -41.17 -7.66
N ASP A 38 -10.34 -41.40 -8.96
CA ASP A 38 -9.11 -41.74 -9.69
C ASP A 38 -8.25 -40.51 -10.06
N GLY A 39 -8.72 -39.28 -9.76
CA GLY A 39 -8.03 -38.04 -10.03
C GLY A 39 -7.92 -37.62 -11.50
N LYS A 40 -8.46 -38.41 -12.45
CA LYS A 40 -8.34 -38.16 -13.90
C LYS A 40 -9.32 -37.12 -14.41
N PHE A 41 -10.45 -36.95 -13.71
CA PHE A 41 -11.54 -36.06 -14.08
C PHE A 41 -11.83 -35.04 -12.98
N ARG A 42 -12.54 -33.98 -13.35
CA ARG A 42 -13.24 -33.08 -12.44
C ARG A 42 -14.74 -33.29 -12.56
N LEU A 43 -15.40 -33.30 -11.43
CA LEU A 43 -16.85 -33.37 -11.33
C LEU A 43 -17.39 -31.95 -11.15
N ILE A 44 -18.08 -31.44 -12.18
CA ILE A 44 -18.65 -30.10 -12.21
C ILE A 44 -20.15 -30.24 -11.89
N PRO A 45 -20.61 -29.66 -10.75
CA PRO A 45 -22.02 -29.77 -10.36
C PRO A 45 -22.94 -29.05 -11.35
N LEU A 46 -24.02 -29.68 -11.76
CA LEU A 46 -24.96 -29.16 -12.73
C LEU A 46 -26.23 -28.63 -12.04
N SER A 47 -26.78 -27.54 -12.60
CA SER A 47 -28.07 -26.97 -12.17
C SER A 47 -29.19 -28.01 -12.22
N GLU A 48 -30.21 -27.87 -11.38
CA GLU A 48 -31.40 -28.75 -11.39
C GLU A 48 -32.24 -28.56 -12.66
N ASN A 49 -32.14 -27.40 -13.32
CA ASN A 49 -32.88 -27.06 -14.54
C ASN A 49 -32.06 -27.36 -15.80
N LEU A 50 -31.71 -28.63 -16.01
CA LEU A 50 -30.98 -29.02 -17.21
C LEU A 50 -31.92 -29.13 -18.43
N PRO A 51 -31.48 -28.66 -19.61
CA PRO A 51 -32.18 -28.91 -20.87
C PRO A 51 -32.12 -30.41 -21.19
N LYS A 52 -33.12 -30.92 -21.93
CA LYS A 52 -33.12 -32.32 -22.43
C LYS A 52 -31.84 -32.74 -23.12
N ASN A 53 -31.21 -31.81 -23.85
CA ASN A 53 -29.93 -32.02 -24.50
C ASN A 53 -28.96 -30.94 -24.06
N LEU A 54 -27.79 -31.32 -23.60
CA LEU A 54 -26.70 -30.37 -23.33
C LEU A 54 -26.19 -29.73 -24.65
N PRO A 55 -25.60 -28.52 -24.55
CA PRO A 55 -24.91 -27.90 -25.71
C PRO A 55 -23.92 -28.86 -26.36
N LYS A 56 -23.81 -28.83 -27.71
CA LYS A 56 -22.95 -29.74 -28.49
C LYS A 56 -21.51 -29.85 -27.95
N GLU A 57 -20.99 -28.77 -27.44
CA GLU A 57 -19.64 -28.70 -26.86
C GLU A 57 -19.49 -29.53 -25.57
N LEU A 58 -20.62 -29.73 -24.82
CA LEU A 58 -20.67 -30.45 -23.56
C LEU A 58 -21.19 -31.87 -23.72
N SER A 59 -21.86 -32.21 -24.83
CA SER A 59 -22.47 -33.52 -25.05
C SER A 59 -21.47 -34.67 -25.18
N LYS A 60 -20.18 -34.36 -25.32
CA LYS A 60 -19.09 -35.35 -25.34
C LYS A 60 -18.67 -35.81 -23.95
N TYR A 61 -19.15 -35.15 -22.89
CA TYR A 61 -18.84 -35.49 -21.50
C TYR A 61 -20.00 -36.25 -20.85
N GLU A 62 -19.65 -37.13 -19.93
CA GLU A 62 -20.63 -37.95 -19.20
C GLU A 62 -21.29 -37.16 -18.08
N VAL A 63 -22.61 -37.33 -17.90
CA VAL A 63 -23.33 -36.80 -16.75
C VAL A 63 -23.53 -37.96 -15.74
N ILE A 64 -22.98 -37.79 -14.57
CA ILE A 64 -23.05 -38.80 -13.49
C ILE A 64 -23.77 -38.25 -12.25
N TYR A 65 -24.33 -39.12 -11.46
CA TYR A 65 -24.83 -38.79 -10.12
C TYR A 65 -23.75 -39.03 -9.09
N ALA A 66 -23.35 -37.95 -8.38
CA ALA A 66 -22.34 -37.98 -7.32
C ALA A 66 -22.78 -37.15 -6.11
N LYS A 67 -22.14 -37.37 -4.94
CA LYS A 67 -22.36 -36.54 -3.77
C LYS A 67 -21.81 -35.13 -4.05
N TYR A 68 -22.62 -34.10 -3.87
CA TYR A 68 -22.11 -32.73 -3.98
C TYR A 68 -21.42 -32.30 -2.69
N LYS A 69 -20.47 -31.39 -2.84
CA LYS A 69 -19.80 -30.67 -1.77
C LYS A 69 -20.23 -29.22 -1.82
N LEU A 70 -20.61 -28.65 -0.68
CA LEU A 70 -20.91 -27.22 -0.61
C LEU A 70 -19.64 -26.39 -0.86
N ASP A 71 -19.80 -25.34 -1.63
CA ASP A 71 -18.76 -24.34 -1.78
C ASP A 71 -18.84 -23.38 -0.61
N ASN A 72 -18.05 -23.65 0.41
CA ASN A 72 -17.94 -22.79 1.58
C ASN A 72 -16.92 -21.67 1.40
N ARG A 73 -16.42 -21.45 0.15
CA ARG A 73 -15.55 -20.32 -0.13
C ARG A 73 -16.34 -19.03 0.03
N ILE A 74 -15.71 -18.08 0.69
CA ILE A 74 -16.29 -16.75 0.88
C ILE A 74 -16.33 -16.05 -0.48
N ASP A 75 -17.48 -15.47 -0.82
CA ASP A 75 -17.59 -14.61 -2.01
C ASP A 75 -16.69 -13.39 -1.81
N PRO A 76 -15.67 -13.20 -2.67
CA PRO A 76 -14.77 -12.03 -2.58
C PRO A 76 -15.46 -10.72 -3.02
N ASN A 77 -16.64 -10.79 -3.63
CA ASN A 77 -17.37 -9.60 -4.06
C ASN A 77 -18.18 -9.04 -2.88
N TRP A 78 -17.65 -7.98 -2.28
CA TRP A 78 -18.30 -7.32 -1.16
C TRP A 78 -19.66 -6.68 -1.50
N LEU A 79 -19.94 -6.35 -2.77
CA LEU A 79 -21.24 -5.84 -3.20
C LEU A 79 -22.34 -6.90 -3.09
N THR A 80 -22.02 -8.17 -3.33
CA THR A 80 -22.96 -9.30 -3.08
C THR A 80 -23.36 -9.36 -1.61
N HIS A 81 -22.40 -9.18 -0.70
CA HIS A 81 -22.71 -9.11 0.73
C HIS A 81 -23.50 -7.86 1.09
N LEU A 82 -23.17 -6.71 0.48
CA LEU A 82 -23.88 -5.45 0.73
C LEU A 82 -25.35 -5.50 0.29
N SER A 83 -25.63 -6.10 -0.87
CA SER A 83 -27.00 -6.21 -1.41
C SER A 83 -27.93 -7.03 -0.53
N VAL A 84 -27.40 -7.87 0.36
CA VAL A 84 -28.19 -8.60 1.37
C VAL A 84 -28.42 -7.77 2.64
N LEU A 85 -27.55 -6.81 2.93
CA LEU A 85 -27.58 -5.99 4.15
C LEU A 85 -28.38 -4.68 3.99
N ILE A 86 -28.66 -4.26 2.76
CA ILE A 86 -29.38 -3.02 2.42
C ILE A 86 -30.60 -3.39 1.55
N ASN A 87 -31.69 -2.65 1.69
CA ASN A 87 -32.85 -2.83 0.81
C ASN A 87 -32.48 -2.52 -0.65
N ASN A 88 -33.20 -3.17 -1.58
CA ASN A 88 -32.87 -3.11 -3.01
C ASN A 88 -32.97 -1.68 -3.60
N ASP A 89 -33.93 -0.88 -3.14
CA ASP A 89 -34.14 0.47 -3.66
C ASP A 89 -32.96 1.39 -3.31
N ASP A 90 -32.47 1.33 -2.07
CA ASP A 90 -31.28 2.09 -1.65
C ASP A 90 -30.01 1.53 -2.29
N PHE A 91 -29.89 0.20 -2.44
CA PHE A 91 -28.74 -0.40 -3.10
C PHE A 91 -28.58 0.11 -4.52
N GLU A 92 -29.65 0.10 -5.33
CA GLU A 92 -29.64 0.59 -6.73
C GLU A 92 -29.48 2.11 -6.80
N LYS A 93 -30.17 2.86 -5.91
CA LYS A 93 -30.09 4.33 -5.86
C LYS A 93 -28.66 4.85 -5.69
N TYR A 94 -27.86 4.17 -4.88
CA TYR A 94 -26.49 4.59 -4.55
C TYR A 94 -25.40 3.76 -5.26
N LEU A 95 -25.77 2.98 -6.30
CA LEU A 95 -24.87 2.03 -6.97
C LEU A 95 -23.52 2.64 -7.39
N GLN A 96 -23.52 3.88 -7.88
CA GLN A 96 -22.32 4.59 -8.34
C GLN A 96 -21.49 5.21 -7.20
N LEU A 97 -22.01 5.23 -5.98
CA LEU A 97 -21.34 5.84 -4.81
C LEU A 97 -20.71 4.80 -3.89
N TRP A 98 -21.04 3.50 -4.07
CA TRP A 98 -20.43 2.45 -3.23
C TRP A 98 -18.90 2.47 -3.37
N PRO A 99 -18.13 2.48 -2.25
CA PRO A 99 -16.69 2.72 -2.26
C PRO A 99 -15.92 1.55 -2.88
N ALA A 100 -15.59 1.65 -4.17
CA ALA A 100 -14.77 0.66 -4.88
C ALA A 100 -13.30 0.75 -4.45
N SER A 101 -12.81 1.97 -4.16
CA SER A 101 -11.43 2.21 -3.74
C SER A 101 -11.24 1.94 -2.25
N HIS A 102 -10.15 1.27 -1.91
CA HIS A 102 -9.73 1.00 -0.53
C HIS A 102 -8.21 0.89 -0.45
N GLU A 103 -7.69 0.93 0.78
CA GLU A 103 -6.28 0.71 1.08
C GLU A 103 -6.15 -0.35 2.17
N PHE A 104 -5.28 -1.34 1.94
CA PHE A 104 -4.94 -2.33 2.96
C PHE A 104 -3.68 -1.89 3.71
N VAL A 105 -3.75 -1.92 5.05
CA VAL A 105 -2.60 -1.66 5.94
C VAL A 105 -2.58 -2.76 7.00
N GLY A 106 -1.72 -3.74 6.82
CA GLY A 106 -1.71 -4.96 7.65
C GLY A 106 -3.03 -5.72 7.54
N ASP A 107 -3.69 -5.94 8.68
CA ASP A 107 -4.99 -6.59 8.79
C ASP A 107 -6.17 -5.60 8.84
N MET A 108 -5.93 -4.36 8.41
CA MET A 108 -6.93 -3.29 8.34
C MET A 108 -7.23 -2.89 6.90
N MET A 109 -8.43 -2.39 6.68
CA MET A 109 -8.82 -1.71 5.44
C MET A 109 -9.26 -0.29 5.74
N ILE A 110 -8.76 0.66 4.97
CA ILE A 110 -9.14 2.07 5.03
C ILE A 110 -9.98 2.39 3.81
N ILE A 111 -11.17 2.98 4.03
CA ILE A 111 -12.10 3.36 2.96
C ILE A 111 -12.53 4.81 3.14
N LYS A 112 -12.80 5.49 2.03
CA LYS A 112 -13.43 6.82 2.03
C LYS A 112 -14.89 6.68 1.65
N LEU A 113 -15.77 7.24 2.47
CA LEU A 113 -17.20 7.21 2.23
C LEU A 113 -17.68 8.57 1.70
N ASP A 114 -18.54 8.55 0.68
CA ASP A 114 -19.27 9.73 0.26
C ASP A 114 -20.30 10.12 1.35
N LYS A 115 -20.53 11.43 1.53
CA LYS A 115 -21.46 11.95 2.55
C LYS A 115 -22.89 11.39 2.42
N LYS A 116 -23.32 11.09 1.19
CA LYS A 116 -24.66 10.57 0.90
C LYS A 116 -24.89 9.13 1.36
N ILE A 117 -23.81 8.37 1.58
CA ILE A 117 -23.86 6.95 1.99
C ILE A 117 -23.33 6.71 3.41
N LEU A 118 -23.02 7.76 4.17
CA LEU A 118 -22.54 7.63 5.56
C LEU A 118 -23.50 6.85 6.46
N GLN A 119 -24.81 6.98 6.24
CA GLN A 119 -25.85 6.23 6.98
C GLN A 119 -25.72 4.70 6.81
N PHE A 120 -25.04 4.23 5.77
CA PHE A 120 -24.78 2.80 5.50
C PHE A 120 -23.37 2.37 5.90
N SER A 121 -22.63 3.18 6.65
CA SER A 121 -21.23 2.91 7.01
C SER A 121 -21.05 1.53 7.67
N SER A 122 -21.95 1.16 8.59
CA SER A 122 -21.95 -0.15 9.26
C SER A 122 -22.18 -1.29 8.29
N GLN A 123 -23.15 -1.18 7.40
CA GLN A 123 -23.48 -2.24 6.41
C GLN A 123 -22.34 -2.40 5.40
N ILE A 124 -21.76 -1.28 4.91
CA ILE A 124 -20.61 -1.28 4.01
C ILE A 124 -19.42 -1.98 4.68
N ALA A 125 -19.12 -1.61 5.93
CA ALA A 125 -18.00 -2.19 6.67
C ALA A 125 -18.22 -3.69 6.95
N ASN A 126 -19.44 -4.11 7.32
CA ASN A 126 -19.79 -5.50 7.49
C ASN A 126 -19.60 -6.28 6.19
N ALA A 127 -20.12 -5.79 5.07
CA ALA A 127 -19.99 -6.43 3.76
C ALA A 127 -18.51 -6.60 3.36
N LYS A 128 -17.69 -5.57 3.60
CA LYS A 128 -16.24 -5.64 3.31
C LYS A 128 -15.53 -6.63 4.23
N LEU A 129 -15.84 -6.70 5.51
CA LEU A 129 -15.29 -7.74 6.38
C LEU A 129 -15.75 -9.13 5.98
N MET A 130 -17.00 -9.32 5.56
CA MET A 130 -17.49 -10.61 5.07
C MET A 130 -16.71 -11.07 3.84
N ALA A 131 -16.46 -10.20 2.89
CA ALA A 131 -15.69 -10.50 1.67
C ALA A 131 -14.19 -10.74 1.95
N HIS A 132 -13.66 -10.22 3.05
CA HIS A 132 -12.23 -10.29 3.39
C HIS A 132 -12.01 -10.90 4.78
N PRO A 133 -11.98 -12.23 4.91
CA PRO A 133 -11.90 -12.91 6.22
C PRO A 133 -10.61 -12.64 7.00
N ASN A 134 -9.53 -12.25 6.32
CA ASN A 134 -8.25 -11.95 6.92
C ASN A 134 -8.17 -10.54 7.53
N LEU A 135 -9.19 -9.71 7.31
CA LEU A 135 -9.24 -8.37 7.88
C LEU A 135 -9.88 -8.39 9.27
N ARG A 136 -9.27 -7.61 10.16
CA ARG A 136 -9.75 -7.39 11.51
C ARG A 136 -10.55 -6.10 11.65
N LEU A 137 -10.14 -5.01 10.98
CA LEU A 137 -10.65 -3.67 11.24
C LEU A 137 -10.91 -2.91 9.94
N ILE A 138 -12.06 -2.24 9.86
CA ILE A 138 -12.36 -1.27 8.81
C ILE A 138 -12.36 0.13 9.42
N LEU A 139 -11.61 1.02 8.77
CA LEU A 139 -11.48 2.44 9.13
C LEU A 139 -12.09 3.33 8.04
N SER A 140 -12.87 4.31 8.45
CA SER A 140 -13.37 5.39 7.58
C SER A 140 -12.39 6.55 7.60
N ASP A 141 -11.91 6.95 6.41
CA ASP A 141 -11.01 8.09 6.22
C ASP A 141 -11.80 9.39 6.12
N GLN A 142 -11.64 10.27 7.10
CA GLN A 142 -12.26 11.60 7.14
C GLN A 142 -11.37 12.68 6.49
N GLY A 143 -10.16 12.32 6.10
CA GLY A 143 -9.18 13.22 5.49
C GLY A 143 -7.93 13.42 6.35
N VAL A 144 -7.12 14.39 5.94
CA VAL A 144 -5.85 14.73 6.57
C VAL A 144 -6.03 15.97 7.45
N MET A 145 -5.53 15.91 8.68
CA MET A 145 -5.65 17.02 9.65
C MET A 145 -4.28 17.54 10.10
N GLY A 146 -4.23 18.84 10.36
CA GLY A 146 -3.12 19.53 10.97
C GLY A 146 -1.83 19.58 10.13
N GLU A 147 -0.81 20.18 10.69
CA GLU A 147 0.50 20.37 10.08
C GLU A 147 1.24 19.03 9.87
N LEU A 148 1.10 18.11 10.80
CA LEU A 148 1.68 16.78 10.75
C LEU A 148 1.00 15.87 9.72
N ARG A 149 -0.06 16.35 9.05
CA ARG A 149 -0.80 15.64 8.00
C ARG A 149 -1.26 14.23 8.41
N ILE A 150 -1.67 14.10 9.67
CA ILE A 150 -2.21 12.84 10.19
C ILE A 150 -3.60 12.61 9.62
N ARG A 151 -3.90 11.38 9.24
CA ARG A 151 -5.23 10.98 8.76
C ARG A 151 -6.18 10.82 9.94
N GLU A 152 -7.34 11.43 9.86
CA GLU A 152 -8.43 11.14 10.79
C GLU A 152 -9.13 9.86 10.34
N LEU A 153 -8.87 8.77 11.06
CA LEU A 153 -9.38 7.43 10.75
C LEU A 153 -10.31 6.96 11.86
N ILE A 154 -11.58 6.73 11.53
CA ILE A 154 -12.60 6.33 12.48
C ILE A 154 -12.92 4.84 12.29
N PRO A 155 -12.81 3.99 13.35
CA PRO A 155 -13.27 2.61 13.32
C PRO A 155 -14.76 2.52 13.03
N ILE A 156 -15.15 1.73 12.02
CA ILE A 156 -16.56 1.55 11.63
C ILE A 156 -17.01 0.08 11.66
N ALA A 157 -16.11 -0.88 11.71
CA ALA A 157 -16.39 -2.26 12.06
C ALA A 157 -15.12 -2.99 12.47
N VAL A 158 -15.25 -3.96 13.37
CA VAL A 158 -14.16 -4.83 13.82
C VAL A 158 -14.62 -6.29 13.80
N ARG A 159 -13.70 -7.19 13.45
CA ARG A 159 -13.89 -8.64 13.61
C ARG A 159 -13.18 -9.11 14.87
N HIS A 160 -13.94 -9.71 15.78
CA HIS A 160 -13.41 -10.36 16.97
C HIS A 160 -14.00 -11.76 17.10
N LYS A 161 -13.16 -12.80 17.22
CA LYS A 161 -13.59 -14.23 17.35
C LYS A 161 -14.67 -14.62 16.32
N ASN A 162 -14.48 -14.26 15.06
CA ASN A 162 -15.43 -14.53 13.95
C ASN A 162 -16.77 -13.76 14.01
N ILE A 163 -16.95 -12.86 14.97
CA ILE A 163 -18.11 -11.96 15.06
C ILE A 163 -17.70 -10.59 14.52
N ILE A 164 -18.56 -9.98 13.71
CA ILE A 164 -18.37 -8.62 13.23
C ILE A 164 -19.20 -7.70 14.13
N ILE A 165 -18.54 -6.66 14.66
CA ILE A 165 -19.11 -5.63 15.53
C ILE A 165 -18.98 -4.30 14.80
N SER A 166 -20.09 -3.62 14.52
CA SER A 166 -20.13 -2.34 13.82
C SER A 166 -20.89 -1.23 14.56
N GLU A 167 -21.37 -1.56 15.76
CA GLU A 167 -22.02 -0.63 16.68
C GLU A 167 -21.37 -0.75 18.05
N ASN A 168 -21.21 0.35 18.76
CA ASN A 168 -20.60 0.39 20.10
C ASN A 168 -19.29 -0.41 20.18
N ILE A 169 -18.40 -0.20 19.18
CA ILE A 169 -17.14 -0.95 19.05
C ILE A 169 -16.28 -0.68 20.29
N PRO A 170 -15.85 -1.71 21.05
CA PRO A 170 -14.97 -1.54 22.19
C PRO A 170 -13.59 -0.96 21.77
N ASN A 171 -13.10 0.02 22.50
CA ASN A 171 -11.83 0.72 22.16
C ASN A 171 -10.64 -0.24 22.13
N GLU A 172 -10.61 -1.26 22.98
CA GLU A 172 -9.56 -2.27 23.05
C GLU A 172 -9.43 -3.10 21.75
N LEU A 173 -10.48 -3.16 20.93
CA LEU A 173 -10.46 -3.83 19.64
C LEU A 173 -10.04 -2.93 18.48
N CYS A 174 -9.90 -1.63 18.72
CA CYS A 174 -9.61 -0.61 17.71
C CYS A 174 -8.12 -0.32 17.54
N ASN A 175 -7.21 -1.20 18.00
CA ASN A 175 -5.77 -1.00 17.83
C ASN A 175 -5.41 -0.88 16.36
N THR A 176 -4.74 0.22 16.00
CA THR A 176 -4.36 0.56 14.62
C THR A 176 -2.88 0.35 14.32
N LYS A 177 -2.07 0.03 15.34
CA LYS A 177 -0.66 -0.31 15.17
C LYS A 177 -0.53 -1.71 14.59
N VAL A 178 0.10 -1.81 13.42
CA VAL A 178 0.26 -3.06 12.68
C VAL A 178 1.67 -3.23 12.13
N THR A 179 2.00 -4.44 11.74
CA THR A 179 3.21 -4.75 10.98
C THR A 179 2.85 -5.08 9.54
N VAL A 180 3.36 -4.32 8.61
CA VAL A 180 3.20 -4.54 7.16
C VAL A 180 4.43 -5.24 6.61
N LYS A 181 4.24 -6.18 5.69
CA LYS A 181 5.34 -6.80 4.93
C LYS A 181 5.48 -6.08 3.59
N GLU A 182 6.68 -5.57 3.32
CA GLU A 182 7.03 -4.95 2.05
C GLU A 182 8.38 -5.46 1.58
N SER A 183 8.46 -6.03 0.37
CA SER A 183 9.71 -6.58 -0.20
C SER A 183 10.47 -7.52 0.74
N GLY A 184 9.74 -8.33 1.51
CA GLY A 184 10.31 -9.26 2.49
C GLY A 184 10.66 -8.65 3.85
N LEU A 185 10.56 -7.33 3.99
CA LEU A 185 10.83 -6.60 5.23
C LEU A 185 9.56 -6.36 6.04
N GLN A 186 9.71 -6.27 7.35
CA GLN A 186 8.63 -5.92 8.26
C GLN A 186 8.75 -4.44 8.63
N ILE A 187 7.65 -3.69 8.46
CA ILE A 187 7.53 -2.27 8.82
C ILE A 187 6.39 -2.14 9.81
N ILE A 188 6.69 -1.66 11.01
CA ILE A 188 5.68 -1.29 12.00
C ILE A 188 5.16 0.08 11.62
N CYS A 189 3.84 0.23 11.56
CA CYS A 189 3.19 1.51 11.31
C CYS A 189 1.87 1.60 12.07
N ASP A 190 1.42 2.83 12.26
CA ASP A 190 0.10 3.17 12.78
C ASP A 190 -0.46 4.32 11.92
N PRO A 191 -1.41 4.07 11.02
CA PRO A 191 -1.93 5.09 10.12
C PRO A 191 -2.72 6.21 10.81
N THR A 192 -3.08 6.05 12.10
CA THR A 192 -3.68 7.11 12.93
C THR A 192 -2.64 8.02 13.61
N LYS A 193 -1.37 7.64 13.57
CA LYS A 193 -0.25 8.34 14.21
C LYS A 193 0.73 8.95 13.22
N ALA A 194 0.97 8.25 12.09
CA ALA A 194 1.91 8.68 11.07
C ALA A 194 1.42 8.26 9.69
N TYR A 195 1.73 9.08 8.68
CA TYR A 195 1.41 8.72 7.30
C TYR A 195 2.23 7.50 6.84
N PHE A 196 1.53 6.51 6.33
CA PHE A 196 2.14 5.36 5.67
C PHE A 196 1.26 4.94 4.48
N SER A 197 1.86 4.58 3.35
CA SER A 197 1.15 4.06 2.18
C SER A 197 1.88 2.88 1.56
N THR A 198 1.18 1.77 1.39
CA THR A 198 1.67 0.56 0.71
C THR A 198 1.80 0.77 -0.80
N LYS A 199 1.12 1.77 -1.37
CA LYS A 199 1.09 2.07 -2.82
C LYS A 199 2.42 2.61 -3.37
N LEU A 200 3.40 2.90 -2.50
CA LEU A 200 4.70 3.48 -2.87
C LEU A 200 5.83 2.44 -2.94
N GLN A 201 5.52 1.16 -2.84
CA GLN A 201 6.52 0.07 -2.82
C GLN A 201 7.41 0.06 -4.07
N THR A 202 6.83 0.17 -5.26
CA THR A 202 7.59 0.19 -6.52
C THR A 202 8.60 1.34 -6.57
N GLU A 203 8.18 2.54 -6.13
CA GLU A 203 9.07 3.71 -6.10
C GLU A 203 10.22 3.55 -5.09
N ARG A 204 9.99 2.83 -3.97
CA ARG A 204 11.06 2.51 -3.01
C ARG A 204 12.08 1.52 -3.60
N GLN A 205 11.63 0.57 -4.44
CA GLN A 205 12.54 -0.33 -5.17
C GLN A 205 13.36 0.41 -6.24
N GLU A 206 12.76 1.36 -6.95
CA GLU A 206 13.50 2.26 -7.86
C GLU A 206 14.58 3.03 -7.09
N THR A 207 14.26 3.54 -5.88
CA THR A 207 15.21 4.25 -5.02
C THR A 207 16.40 3.38 -4.64
N LEU A 208 16.18 2.11 -4.33
CA LEU A 208 17.26 1.16 -4.04
C LEU A 208 18.21 1.01 -5.24
N SER A 209 17.66 0.95 -6.46
CA SER A 209 18.48 0.86 -7.67
C SER A 209 19.37 2.09 -7.86
N PHE A 210 18.83 3.30 -7.68
CA PHE A 210 19.62 4.54 -7.74
C PHE A 210 20.68 4.63 -6.63
N ALA A 211 20.35 4.19 -5.41
CA ALA A 211 21.31 4.17 -4.32
C ALA A 211 22.49 3.21 -4.58
N LYS A 212 22.24 2.06 -5.22
CA LYS A 212 23.29 1.14 -5.65
C LYS A 212 24.19 1.77 -6.74
N GLU A 213 23.60 2.47 -7.68
CA GLU A 213 24.32 3.19 -8.72
C GLU A 213 25.20 4.29 -8.10
N LEU A 214 24.65 5.09 -7.17
CA LEU A 214 25.42 6.11 -6.44
C LEU A 214 26.60 5.49 -5.67
N ARG A 215 26.37 4.40 -4.94
CA ARG A 215 27.46 3.66 -4.26
C ARG A 215 28.56 3.23 -5.22
N HIS A 216 28.19 2.74 -6.40
CA HIS A 216 29.17 2.35 -7.42
C HIS A 216 30.01 3.56 -7.89
N MET A 217 29.38 4.71 -8.15
CA MET A 217 30.06 5.95 -8.53
C MET A 217 31.01 6.45 -7.44
N LEU A 218 30.62 6.31 -6.17
CA LEU A 218 31.42 6.75 -5.02
C LEU A 218 32.55 5.78 -4.66
N GLY A 219 32.45 4.51 -5.03
CA GLY A 219 33.39 3.46 -4.59
C GLY A 219 33.39 3.18 -3.07
N ARG A 220 32.39 3.69 -2.35
CA ARG A 220 32.20 3.55 -0.89
C ARG A 220 30.72 3.46 -0.53
N LYS A 221 30.43 3.08 0.74
CA LYS A 221 29.07 3.14 1.30
C LYS A 221 28.57 4.60 1.27
N ILE A 222 27.27 4.77 1.10
CA ILE A 222 26.61 6.08 1.02
C ILE A 222 26.23 6.62 2.39
N ASN A 223 26.23 7.92 2.55
CA ASN A 223 25.61 8.63 3.65
C ASN A 223 24.20 9.07 3.23
N LEU A 224 23.18 8.56 3.92
CA LEU A 224 21.78 8.70 3.59
C LEU A 224 21.10 9.72 4.50
N CYS A 225 20.32 10.63 3.94
CA CYS A 225 19.51 11.60 4.66
C CYS A 225 18.04 11.53 4.23
N ASP A 226 17.15 11.24 5.18
CA ASP A 226 15.70 11.30 5.02
C ASP A 226 15.10 12.21 6.10
N PRO A 227 15.01 13.54 5.86
CA PRO A 227 14.48 14.50 6.83
C PRO A 227 12.94 14.53 6.87
N PHE A 228 12.26 13.60 6.23
CA PHE A 228 10.80 13.42 6.17
C PHE A 228 10.45 11.93 6.26
N CYS A 229 11.16 11.21 7.14
CA CYS A 229 11.24 9.75 7.09
C CYS A 229 9.93 9.03 7.48
N GLY A 230 9.02 9.69 8.21
CA GLY A 230 7.87 9.03 8.80
C GLY A 230 8.32 7.84 9.67
N VAL A 231 7.72 6.67 9.43
CA VAL A 231 8.09 5.41 10.09
C VAL A 231 9.27 4.69 9.41
N GLY A 232 9.94 5.33 8.45
CA GLY A 232 11.13 4.83 7.76
C GLY A 232 10.91 3.89 6.55
N PRO A 233 9.78 3.91 5.86
CA PRO A 233 9.56 2.94 4.77
C PRO A 233 10.53 3.13 3.59
N ALA A 234 11.00 4.36 3.33
CA ALA A 234 11.95 4.64 2.24
C ALA A 234 13.36 4.13 2.55
N ILE A 235 13.76 4.15 3.82
CA ILE A 235 15.09 3.73 4.25
C ILE A 235 15.20 2.23 4.51
N SER A 236 14.08 1.53 4.73
CA SER A 236 14.07 0.13 5.14
C SER A 236 14.85 -0.80 4.20
N SER A 237 14.58 -0.73 2.89
CA SER A 237 15.27 -1.55 1.89
C SER A 237 16.73 -1.16 1.70
N LEU A 238 17.08 0.11 1.90
CA LEU A 238 18.45 0.62 1.79
C LEU A 238 19.32 0.12 2.95
N LEU A 239 18.77 0.10 4.17
CA LEU A 239 19.48 -0.41 5.35
C LEU A 239 19.70 -1.94 5.30
N HIS A 240 18.81 -2.67 4.63
CA HIS A 240 18.93 -4.11 4.47
C HIS A 240 19.84 -4.53 3.31
N GLU A 241 20.16 -3.62 2.39
CA GLU A 241 21.09 -3.90 1.30
C GLU A 241 22.52 -3.96 1.85
N PRO A 242 23.23 -5.09 1.70
CA PRO A 242 24.58 -5.24 2.23
C PRO A 242 25.53 -4.15 1.72
N ASP A 243 26.29 -3.58 2.62
CA ASP A 243 27.32 -2.57 2.33
C ASP A 243 26.86 -1.33 1.57
N LEU A 244 25.55 -1.00 1.63
CA LEU A 244 25.02 0.17 0.95
C LEU A 244 25.14 1.44 1.81
N VAL A 245 24.59 1.44 3.02
CA VAL A 245 24.50 2.63 3.87
C VAL A 245 25.61 2.64 4.93
N ASN A 246 26.33 3.77 5.02
CA ASN A 246 27.29 4.07 6.08
C ASN A 246 26.58 4.82 7.22
N ASN A 247 26.38 6.13 7.03
CA ASN A 247 25.68 6.98 7.97
C ASN A 247 24.23 7.19 7.54
N LEU A 248 23.35 7.32 8.53
CA LEU A 248 21.95 7.66 8.34
C LEU A 248 21.60 8.89 9.17
N LEU A 249 21.00 9.91 8.52
CA LEU A 249 20.17 10.91 9.17
C LEU A 249 18.72 10.58 8.83
N SER A 250 17.88 10.41 9.86
CA SER A 250 16.43 10.24 9.69
C SER A 250 15.70 11.10 10.68
N SER A 251 14.88 12.02 10.20
CA SER A 251 14.05 12.85 11.05
C SER A 251 12.63 13.00 10.49
N ASP A 252 11.73 13.37 11.37
CA ASP A 252 10.37 13.74 11.02
C ASP A 252 9.87 14.74 12.05
N LEU A 253 9.05 15.67 11.64
CA LEU A 253 8.44 16.65 12.56
C LEU A 253 7.48 15.96 13.55
N ASN A 254 6.95 14.81 13.21
CA ASN A 254 6.00 14.04 13.99
C ASN A 254 6.70 13.09 14.99
N PRO A 255 6.68 13.38 16.32
CA PRO A 255 7.33 12.52 17.31
C PRO A 255 6.72 11.12 17.39
N GLU A 256 5.43 10.93 17.08
CA GLU A 256 4.81 9.60 17.03
C GLU A 256 5.35 8.76 15.87
N ALA A 257 5.70 9.40 14.74
CA ALA A 257 6.38 8.72 13.63
C ALA A 257 7.77 8.25 14.06
N ILE A 258 8.53 9.07 14.80
CA ILE A 258 9.87 8.74 15.30
C ILE A 258 9.84 7.60 16.33
N LYS A 259 8.83 7.51 17.20
CA LYS A 259 8.67 6.35 18.09
C LYS A 259 8.51 5.06 17.29
N LEU A 260 7.68 5.07 16.27
CA LEU A 260 7.51 3.91 15.37
C LEU A 260 8.78 3.62 14.57
N LEU A 261 9.52 4.65 14.14
CA LEU A 261 10.83 4.50 13.49
C LEU A 261 11.84 3.83 14.40
N PHE A 262 11.93 4.21 15.68
CA PHE A 262 12.82 3.60 16.65
C PHE A 262 12.51 2.09 16.82
N GLU A 263 11.24 1.71 16.86
CA GLU A 263 10.85 0.30 16.89
C GLU A 263 11.28 -0.44 15.62
N ASN A 264 11.16 0.20 14.46
CA ASN A 264 11.61 -0.34 13.18
C ASN A 264 13.14 -0.49 13.14
N LEU A 265 13.88 0.56 13.50
CA LEU A 265 15.34 0.55 13.55
C LEU A 265 15.88 -0.49 14.55
N THR A 266 15.22 -0.67 15.70
CA THR A 266 15.56 -1.73 16.67
C THR A 266 15.55 -3.11 16.00
N LYS A 267 14.57 -3.38 15.15
CA LYS A 267 14.47 -4.64 14.41
C LYS A 267 15.48 -4.72 13.25
N TRP A 268 15.65 -3.62 12.52
CA TRP A 268 16.47 -3.59 11.31
C TRP A 268 17.97 -3.60 11.62
N ASP A 269 18.42 -2.77 12.54
CA ASP A 269 19.82 -2.72 12.97
C ASP A 269 20.20 -3.78 14.02
N LYS A 270 19.18 -4.49 14.60
CA LYS A 270 19.33 -5.44 15.70
C LYS A 270 20.06 -4.84 16.91
N LYS A 271 19.73 -3.60 17.23
CA LYS A 271 20.28 -2.81 18.33
C LYS A 271 19.16 -2.08 19.06
N PRO A 272 19.26 -1.82 20.37
CA PRO A 272 18.23 -1.08 21.11
C PRO A 272 18.20 0.38 20.66
N TYR A 273 17.01 0.91 20.44
CA TYR A 273 16.73 2.34 20.23
C TYR A 273 15.85 2.85 21.35
N PRO A 274 15.76 4.20 21.58
CA PRO A 274 14.88 4.76 22.58
C PRO A 274 13.42 4.36 22.37
N SER A 275 12.66 4.26 23.48
CA SER A 275 11.21 4.01 23.43
C SER A 275 10.38 5.26 23.18
N GLU A 276 10.95 6.42 23.47
CA GLU A 276 10.34 7.73 23.28
C GLU A 276 11.12 8.54 22.23
N ALA A 277 10.41 9.41 21.51
CA ALA A 277 11.05 10.29 20.55
C ALA A 277 11.90 11.34 21.30
N SER A 278 13.13 11.55 20.83
CA SER A 278 14.02 12.63 21.25
C SER A 278 14.18 13.65 20.10
N GLU A 279 14.78 14.79 20.37
CA GLU A 279 15.33 15.67 19.33
C GLU A 279 16.36 14.90 18.51
N VAL A 280 16.71 15.45 17.32
CA VAL A 280 17.67 14.79 16.42
C VAL A 280 19.05 14.74 17.06
N GLU A 281 19.51 13.53 17.37
CA GLU A 281 20.78 13.27 18.02
C GLU A 281 21.46 11.99 17.49
N TRP A 282 22.78 11.87 17.73
CA TRP A 282 23.51 10.66 17.44
C TRP A 282 23.19 9.55 18.44
N ILE A 283 22.20 8.68 18.10
CA ILE A 283 21.90 7.48 18.89
C ILE A 283 23.07 6.47 18.82
N TYR A 284 23.70 6.39 17.66
CA TYR A 284 24.92 5.61 17.41
C TYR A 284 25.88 6.44 16.53
N PRO A 285 27.18 6.11 16.47
CA PRO A 285 28.14 6.86 15.65
C PRO A 285 27.77 7.01 14.18
N ASN A 286 26.85 6.17 13.70
CA ASN A 286 26.37 6.17 12.31
C ASN A 286 24.84 6.28 12.18
N ARG A 287 24.15 6.69 13.24
CA ARG A 287 22.69 6.85 13.27
C ARG A 287 22.31 8.15 13.99
N LEU A 288 22.01 9.16 13.20
CA LEU A 288 21.52 10.48 13.61
C LEU A 288 20.01 10.46 13.41
N VAL A 289 19.23 10.33 14.49
CA VAL A 289 17.78 10.08 14.40
C VAL A 289 17.05 10.85 15.48
N GLY A 290 15.87 11.40 15.16
CA GLY A 290 15.01 12.05 16.13
C GLY A 290 13.90 12.90 15.51
N ALA A 291 13.07 13.49 16.35
CA ALA A 291 12.04 14.44 15.97
C ALA A 291 12.67 15.82 15.73
N GLY A 292 12.40 16.43 14.57
CA GLY A 292 12.93 17.76 14.25
C GLY A 292 12.45 18.30 12.93
N ASP A 293 12.43 19.63 12.83
CA ASP A 293 12.18 20.35 11.58
C ASP A 293 13.45 20.38 10.73
N VAL A 294 13.29 20.16 9.44
CA VAL A 294 14.39 20.28 8.48
C VAL A 294 15.02 21.70 8.49
N ALA A 295 14.24 22.72 8.79
CA ALA A 295 14.75 24.09 8.94
C ALA A 295 15.77 24.21 10.09
N GLU A 296 15.61 23.46 11.17
CA GLU A 296 16.57 23.40 12.27
C GLU A 296 17.79 22.55 11.91
N LEU A 297 17.60 21.44 11.21
CA LEU A 297 18.72 20.59 10.77
C LEU A 297 19.75 21.35 9.95
N VAL A 298 19.31 22.23 9.05
CA VAL A 298 20.22 23.01 8.19
C VAL A 298 20.93 24.14 8.90
N THR A 299 20.56 24.46 10.13
CA THR A 299 21.29 25.42 10.98
C THR A 299 22.49 24.79 11.68
N ASN A 300 22.48 23.48 11.85
CA ASN A 300 23.55 22.75 12.52
C ASN A 300 24.70 22.46 11.53
N ARG A 301 25.82 23.16 11.71
CA ARG A 301 27.00 23.03 10.84
C ARG A 301 27.55 21.61 10.75
N GLU A 302 27.34 20.79 11.78
CA GLU A 302 27.81 19.41 11.80
C GLU A 302 27.05 18.51 10.79
N TYR A 303 25.87 18.92 10.35
CA TYR A 303 25.05 18.15 9.43
C TYR A 303 25.25 18.55 7.97
N LEU A 304 25.85 19.73 7.72
CA LEU A 304 26.03 20.27 6.37
C LEU A 304 27.13 19.53 5.60
N GLY A 305 26.94 19.40 4.28
CA GLY A 305 27.94 18.86 3.37
C GLY A 305 28.30 17.40 3.57
N ARG A 306 27.44 16.59 4.15
CA ARG A 306 27.77 15.21 4.58
C ARG A 306 27.00 14.10 3.87
N TRP A 307 25.92 14.42 3.17
CA TRP A 307 24.96 13.42 2.72
C TRP A 307 25.04 13.21 1.23
N ASP A 308 25.20 11.96 0.82
CA ASP A 308 25.32 11.56 -0.59
C ASP A 308 23.95 11.36 -1.26
N LEU A 309 22.96 10.90 -0.49
CA LEU A 309 21.59 10.69 -0.96
C LEU A 309 20.61 11.37 -0.02
N ILE A 310 19.80 12.29 -0.56
CA ILE A 310 18.77 12.99 0.22
C ILE A 310 17.39 12.73 -0.39
N PHE A 311 16.41 12.46 0.49
CA PHE A 311 15.01 12.34 0.10
C PHE A 311 14.22 13.61 0.39
N ILE A 312 13.32 13.98 -0.55
CA ILE A 312 12.27 14.96 -0.30
C ILE A 312 10.93 14.28 -0.51
N ASN A 313 10.35 13.81 0.58
CA ASN A 313 9.07 13.08 0.55
C ASN A 313 7.93 13.88 1.17
N LEU A 314 7.88 15.19 0.90
CA LEU A 314 6.80 16.08 1.29
C LEU A 314 6.22 16.78 0.04
N PRO A 315 5.43 16.05 -0.80
CA PRO A 315 5.20 16.42 -2.19
C PRO A 315 4.47 17.73 -2.42
N HIS A 316 3.76 18.27 -1.44
CA HIS A 316 3.12 19.59 -1.54
C HIS A 316 4.04 20.77 -1.22
N ARG A 317 5.20 20.52 -0.59
CA ARG A 317 6.15 21.55 -0.17
C ARG A 317 7.54 21.40 -0.82
N THR A 318 7.68 20.50 -1.79
CA THR A 318 8.98 20.14 -2.37
C THR A 318 9.72 21.34 -2.95
N LEU A 319 9.05 22.23 -3.68
CA LEU A 319 9.70 23.43 -4.25
C LEU A 319 10.19 24.41 -3.17
N GLU A 320 9.47 24.53 -2.07
CA GLU A 320 9.84 25.34 -0.91
C GLU A 320 11.05 24.74 -0.19
N LEU A 321 11.05 23.42 0.00
CA LEU A 321 12.05 22.72 0.79
C LEU A 321 13.33 22.38 0.01
N LEU A 322 13.26 22.29 -1.32
CA LEU A 322 14.39 21.91 -2.15
C LEU A 322 15.63 22.81 -1.94
N PRO A 323 15.52 24.15 -1.98
CA PRO A 323 16.67 25.01 -1.73
C PRO A 323 17.19 24.89 -0.29
N LEU A 324 16.31 24.59 0.66
CA LEU A 324 16.65 24.48 2.07
C LEU A 324 17.54 23.27 2.37
N ILE A 325 17.31 22.13 1.68
CA ILE A 325 18.05 20.88 1.95
C ILE A 325 19.38 20.77 1.18
N ILE A 326 19.58 21.57 0.13
CA ILE A 326 20.82 21.53 -0.68
C ILE A 326 22.09 21.65 0.17
N PRO A 327 22.16 22.50 1.21
CA PRO A 327 23.32 22.59 2.08
C PRO A 327 23.70 21.30 2.81
N LEU A 328 22.80 20.35 2.95
CA LEU A 328 23.08 19.04 3.55
C LEU A 328 23.92 18.14 2.62
N LEU A 329 23.84 18.36 1.29
CA LEU A 329 24.56 17.53 0.31
C LEU A 329 26.07 17.63 0.44
N ASP A 330 26.75 16.49 0.27
CA ASP A 330 28.17 16.47 -0.06
C ASP A 330 28.38 16.87 -1.52
N THR A 331 28.76 18.13 -1.75
CA THR A 331 29.03 18.66 -3.10
C THR A 331 30.46 18.41 -3.56
N SER A 332 31.29 17.75 -2.75
CA SER A 332 32.69 17.39 -3.13
C SER A 332 32.74 16.07 -3.91
N SER A 333 31.69 15.27 -3.86
CA SER A 333 31.56 13.98 -4.53
C SER A 333 30.18 13.84 -5.21
N PRO A 334 29.99 12.84 -6.11
CA PRO A 334 28.69 12.56 -6.67
C PRO A 334 27.62 12.40 -5.59
N SER A 335 26.51 13.08 -5.75
CA SER A 335 25.38 13.05 -4.83
C SER A 335 24.05 12.96 -5.58
N LEU A 336 22.98 12.58 -4.89
CA LEU A 336 21.66 12.37 -5.45
C LEU A 336 20.57 12.97 -4.56
N ILE A 337 19.70 13.78 -5.14
CA ILE A 337 18.40 14.10 -4.53
C ILE A 337 17.32 13.28 -5.24
N ARG A 338 16.50 12.61 -4.45
CA ARG A 338 15.26 11.99 -4.94
C ARG A 338 14.05 12.67 -4.30
N GLY A 339 13.26 13.35 -5.16
CA GLY A 339 12.14 14.14 -4.73
C GLY A 339 10.80 13.64 -5.28
N ARG A 340 9.73 13.98 -4.56
CA ARG A 340 8.35 13.81 -5.00
C ARG A 340 7.63 15.14 -4.92
N ILE A 341 6.77 15.40 -5.91
CA ILE A 341 6.01 16.63 -5.98
C ILE A 341 4.59 16.36 -6.49
N VAL A 342 3.62 17.09 -5.95
CA VAL A 342 2.27 17.14 -6.50
C VAL A 342 2.14 18.45 -7.28
N VAL A 343 1.78 18.32 -8.56
CA VAL A 343 1.71 19.44 -9.51
C VAL A 343 0.50 19.28 -10.43
N GLU A 344 -0.07 20.39 -10.91
CA GLU A 344 -1.07 20.33 -11.98
C GLU A 344 -0.41 19.84 -13.27
N GLU A 345 -1.11 19.01 -14.02
CA GLU A 345 -0.56 18.41 -15.24
C GLU A 345 -0.05 19.45 -16.24
N LYS A 346 -0.75 20.57 -16.38
CA LYS A 346 -0.36 21.71 -17.25
C LYS A 346 0.92 22.41 -16.80
N ASP A 347 1.29 22.30 -15.50
CA ASP A 347 2.41 23.03 -14.90
C ASP A 347 3.69 22.18 -14.79
N ILE A 348 3.68 20.92 -15.28
CA ILE A 348 4.81 20.00 -15.19
C ILE A 348 6.07 20.60 -15.83
N ASP A 349 5.96 21.18 -17.03
CA ASP A 349 7.11 21.71 -17.76
C ASP A 349 7.73 22.96 -17.10
N ILE A 350 6.89 23.86 -16.56
CA ILE A 350 7.38 25.01 -15.82
C ILE A 350 8.02 24.58 -14.50
N THR A 351 7.44 23.61 -13.81
CA THR A 351 7.99 23.05 -12.57
C THR A 351 9.33 22.35 -12.81
N ASN A 352 9.49 21.65 -13.93
CA ASN A 352 10.79 21.08 -14.34
C ASN A 352 11.88 22.15 -14.45
N LYS A 353 11.58 23.29 -15.09
CA LYS A 353 12.52 24.39 -15.22
C LYS A 353 12.90 24.97 -13.86
N ILE A 354 11.91 25.22 -13.00
CA ILE A 354 12.14 25.72 -11.63
C ILE A 354 13.06 24.77 -10.85
N ILE A 355 12.81 23.47 -10.89
CA ILE A 355 13.66 22.48 -10.21
C ILE A 355 15.09 22.53 -10.75
N GLN A 356 15.27 22.62 -12.09
CA GLN A 356 16.59 22.68 -12.71
C GLN A 356 17.34 23.99 -12.38
N GLU A 357 16.64 25.10 -12.17
CA GLU A 357 17.22 26.39 -11.76
C GLU A 357 17.64 26.41 -10.28
N ILE A 358 16.88 25.72 -9.41
CA ILE A 358 17.20 25.63 -7.97
C ILE A 358 18.40 24.73 -7.71
N LEU A 359 18.55 23.66 -8.50
CA LEU A 359 19.55 22.64 -8.23
C LEU A 359 20.96 23.12 -8.58
N PRO A 360 22.00 22.75 -7.78
CA PRO A 360 23.39 23.01 -8.13
C PRO A 360 23.82 22.19 -9.35
N ASN A 361 25.10 22.23 -9.68
CA ASN A 361 25.66 21.58 -10.86
C ASN A 361 25.28 20.12 -11.01
N CYS A 362 24.48 19.81 -12.05
CA CYS A 362 24.17 18.44 -12.43
C CYS A 362 25.37 17.75 -13.05
N ILE A 363 25.55 16.45 -12.79
CA ILE A 363 26.59 15.63 -13.41
C ILE A 363 26.32 15.55 -14.92
N PRO A 364 27.29 15.93 -15.80
CA PRO A 364 27.08 16.04 -17.26
C PRO A 364 26.59 14.73 -17.91
N ASP A 365 27.12 13.60 -17.46
CA ASP A 365 26.81 12.25 -18.03
C ASP A 365 25.52 11.64 -17.46
N LYS A 366 24.81 12.37 -16.61
CA LYS A 366 23.51 11.93 -16.05
C LYS A 366 22.37 12.71 -16.67
N PRO A 367 21.15 12.08 -16.73
CA PRO A 367 19.96 12.79 -17.18
C PRO A 367 19.69 14.02 -16.32
N LYS A 368 19.33 15.13 -16.96
CA LYS A 368 18.85 16.31 -16.23
C LYS A 368 17.59 15.95 -15.44
N PRO A 369 17.38 16.53 -14.26
CA PRO A 369 16.18 16.33 -13.47
C PRO A 369 14.93 16.58 -14.30
N LYS A 370 14.02 15.60 -14.29
CA LYS A 370 12.74 15.65 -15.01
C LYS A 370 11.65 15.01 -14.18
N LEU A 371 10.50 15.67 -14.09
CA LEU A 371 9.32 15.12 -13.43
C LEU A 371 8.75 13.94 -14.23
N THR A 372 8.63 12.80 -13.56
CA THR A 372 7.99 11.60 -14.08
C THR A 372 6.69 11.38 -13.33
N ILE A 373 5.56 11.34 -14.05
CA ILE A 373 4.25 11.06 -13.45
C ILE A 373 4.25 9.62 -12.92
N LYS A 374 3.94 9.45 -11.64
CA LYS A 374 3.83 8.14 -10.99
C LYS A 374 2.36 7.69 -10.87
N ARG A 375 1.45 8.62 -10.60
CA ARG A 375 0.01 8.36 -10.53
C ARG A 375 -0.81 9.65 -10.53
N ASP A 376 -2.10 9.50 -10.78
CA ASP A 376 -3.07 10.54 -10.53
C ASP A 376 -3.20 10.78 -9.01
N TYR A 377 -3.13 12.05 -8.62
CA TYR A 377 -3.38 12.49 -7.26
C TYR A 377 -4.84 12.97 -7.09
N SER A 378 -5.33 13.67 -8.09
CA SER A 378 -6.74 14.06 -8.25
C SER A 378 -7.06 14.19 -9.75
N SER A 379 -8.25 14.70 -10.09
CA SER A 379 -8.64 14.93 -11.48
C SER A 379 -7.69 15.84 -12.25
N LYS A 380 -7.01 16.79 -11.58
CA LYS A 380 -6.08 17.75 -12.19
C LYS A 380 -4.64 17.61 -11.72
N LEU A 381 -4.44 17.02 -10.55
CA LEU A 381 -3.12 16.92 -9.92
C LEU A 381 -2.47 15.56 -10.21
N ARG A 382 -1.16 15.59 -10.44
CA ARG A 382 -0.31 14.41 -10.63
C ARG A 382 0.72 14.32 -9.51
N LEU A 383 0.90 13.13 -8.95
CA LEU A 383 2.06 12.83 -8.13
C LEU A 383 3.21 12.47 -9.06
N CYS A 384 4.26 13.27 -9.03
CA CYS A 384 5.47 13.07 -9.81
C CYS A 384 6.66 12.77 -8.90
N SER A 385 7.67 12.10 -9.45
CA SER A 385 9.01 12.00 -8.88
C SER A 385 10.04 12.61 -9.79
N PHE A 386 11.20 12.96 -9.22
CA PHE A 386 12.40 13.33 -9.96
C PHE A 386 13.66 12.83 -9.25
N GLU A 387 14.70 12.65 -10.03
CA GLU A 387 16.05 12.35 -9.60
C GLU A 387 17.00 13.44 -10.09
N ALA A 388 17.83 13.95 -9.18
CA ALA A 388 18.85 14.95 -9.51
C ALA A 388 20.23 14.43 -9.09
N TRP A 389 21.06 14.10 -10.08
CA TRP A 389 22.47 13.70 -9.92
C TRP A 389 23.34 14.94 -9.93
N LEU A 390 24.04 15.21 -8.82
CA LEU A 390 24.72 16.46 -8.53
C LEU A 390 26.18 16.21 -8.17
N LYS A 391 27.01 17.25 -8.37
CA LYS A 391 28.43 17.27 -7.97
C LYS A 391 28.91 18.68 -7.70
#